data_b50d09e541697e5b9361d7cf4298c01a
#
_entry.id   b50d09e541697e5b9361d7cf4298c01a
#
_cell.length_a   1.000
_cell.length_b   1.000
_cell.length_c   1.000
_cell.angle_alpha   90.00
_cell.angle_beta   90.00
_cell.angle_gamma   90.00
#
_symmetry.space_group_name_H-M   'P 1'
#
loop_
_entity.id
_entity.type
_entity.pdbx_description
1 polymer ?
#
loop_
_entity_poly.entity_id
_entity_poly.type
_entity_poly.pdbx_seq_one_letter_code
_entity_poly.pdbx_strand_id
1 'polypeptide(L)'
;MADTECDVLVMGGGPAGSTAAALLAQAGHDVILAEREQHPRFHIGESLLPRNMELFELLGVMDEVRAIGVNKPGAEFVSDETGQTIAFPFQLALDARYGHAWQVRRADLDHILFRNAAHRGARTMEQTRIRSVVFGAGRAIVQADGAAGPITFRPRYVLDSTGRDALIAGATKQKISNKRNSTAALYAHFTGIPRRPGHEGYITIHLAGDGWFWTIPLPDGVISVGFVGNPSAFKGRPGSPSDLFYDRIRRSPTLRARMGEARAVTEVFSAANYSYRSAAGFGPQHMLIGDAYGFVDPMFSTGVLMAMTGGQRGAAVAAAALANPARGQVMAATACRDLGRAMDRISWLIYRINEPALHRLFFAPRNVLRMRDGLINLIAGNLGGGWRAELPVLAFKIVYHMTKTFGRFDAAAERGGELAVVQ
;
A
#
# COMPACT_ATOMS: atom_id res chain seq x y z
N MET A 1 -11.94 -15.76 -33.29
CA MET A 1 -11.52 -14.92 -32.14
C MET A 1 -11.60 -13.48 -32.56
N ALA A 2 -12.22 -12.61 -31.77
CA ALA A 2 -12.24 -11.17 -32.06
C ALA A 2 -10.84 -10.59 -31.85
N ASP A 3 -10.30 -9.96 -32.88
CA ASP A 3 -8.99 -9.28 -32.84
C ASP A 3 -9.25 -7.79 -32.55
N THR A 4 -8.78 -7.25 -31.42
CA THR A 4 -9.11 -5.91 -30.95
C THR A 4 -7.85 -5.08 -30.81
N GLU A 5 -7.70 -4.06 -31.65
CA GLU A 5 -6.59 -3.11 -31.56
C GLU A 5 -6.87 -1.99 -30.57
N CYS A 6 -5.80 -1.44 -29.99
CA CYS A 6 -5.82 -0.23 -29.18
C CYS A 6 -4.41 0.40 -29.10
N ASP A 7 -4.34 1.63 -28.62
CA ASP A 7 -3.05 2.24 -28.32
C ASP A 7 -2.46 1.65 -27.05
N VAL A 8 -3.25 1.60 -25.97
CA VAL A 8 -2.81 1.08 -24.68
C VAL A 8 -3.78 0.06 -24.13
N LEU A 9 -3.28 -1.12 -23.77
CA LEU A 9 -4.00 -2.08 -22.95
C LEU A 9 -3.54 -1.96 -21.50
N VAL A 10 -4.47 -1.69 -20.61
CA VAL A 10 -4.27 -1.67 -19.15
C VAL A 10 -4.84 -2.97 -18.60
N MET A 11 -4.01 -3.80 -17.99
CA MET A 11 -4.37 -5.12 -17.46
C MET A 11 -4.61 -5.03 -15.96
N GLY A 12 -5.87 -5.05 -15.53
CA GLY A 12 -6.32 -4.95 -14.13
C GLY A 12 -6.96 -3.61 -13.80
N GLY A 13 -8.22 -3.64 -13.34
CA GLY A 13 -9.08 -2.49 -13.03
C GLY A 13 -9.02 -2.01 -11.57
N GLY A 14 -7.92 -2.28 -10.85
CA GLY A 14 -7.67 -1.72 -9.52
C GLY A 14 -7.23 -0.25 -9.58
N PRO A 15 -6.86 0.36 -8.43
CA PRO A 15 -6.51 1.80 -8.36
C PRO A 15 -5.43 2.25 -9.34
N ALA A 16 -4.40 1.42 -9.58
CA ALA A 16 -3.33 1.74 -10.53
C ALA A 16 -3.84 1.79 -11.97
N GLY A 17 -4.54 0.73 -12.40
CA GLY A 17 -5.00 0.61 -13.78
C GLY A 17 -6.12 1.60 -14.10
N SER A 18 -7.09 1.76 -13.22
CA SER A 18 -8.16 2.74 -13.39
C SER A 18 -7.63 4.18 -13.47
N THR A 19 -6.64 4.54 -12.63
CA THR A 19 -5.96 5.85 -12.71
C THR A 19 -5.26 6.02 -14.06
N ALA A 20 -4.50 5.02 -14.50
CA ALA A 20 -3.77 5.10 -15.76
C ALA A 20 -4.71 5.18 -16.97
N ALA A 21 -5.75 4.36 -16.99
CA ALA A 21 -6.73 4.32 -18.08
C ALA A 21 -7.50 5.65 -18.20
N ALA A 22 -7.95 6.21 -17.06
CA ALA A 22 -8.64 7.50 -17.04
C ALA A 22 -7.77 8.63 -17.62
N LEU A 23 -6.51 8.71 -17.20
CA LEU A 23 -5.59 9.77 -17.65
C LEU A 23 -5.21 9.64 -19.13
N LEU A 24 -5.00 8.43 -19.61
CA LEU A 24 -4.68 8.16 -21.02
C LEU A 24 -5.90 8.44 -21.93
N ALA A 25 -7.07 7.98 -21.55
CA ALA A 25 -8.29 8.23 -22.31
C ALA A 25 -8.62 9.73 -22.36
N GLN A 26 -8.48 10.44 -21.25
CA GLN A 26 -8.63 11.91 -21.20
C GLN A 26 -7.62 12.63 -22.11
N ALA A 27 -6.43 12.05 -22.32
CA ALA A 27 -5.43 12.57 -23.25
C ALA A 27 -5.68 12.19 -24.72
N GLY A 28 -6.80 11.50 -25.04
CA GLY A 28 -7.22 11.18 -26.40
C GLY A 28 -6.66 9.87 -26.96
N HIS A 29 -6.04 9.02 -26.12
CA HIS A 29 -5.56 7.70 -26.57
C HIS A 29 -6.69 6.67 -26.57
N ASP A 30 -6.64 5.72 -27.51
CA ASP A 30 -7.52 4.55 -27.51
C ASP A 30 -7.07 3.54 -26.46
N VAL A 31 -7.81 3.47 -25.35
CA VAL A 31 -7.44 2.69 -24.16
C VAL A 31 -8.46 1.59 -23.89
N ILE A 32 -7.99 0.37 -23.70
CA ILE A 32 -8.78 -0.72 -23.13
C ILE A 32 -8.30 -0.98 -21.71
N LEU A 33 -9.25 -1.00 -20.75
CA LEU A 33 -9.04 -1.42 -19.37
C LEU A 33 -9.73 -2.76 -19.14
N ALA A 34 -8.94 -3.83 -19.04
CA ALA A 34 -9.44 -5.18 -18.81
C ALA A 34 -9.35 -5.58 -17.34
N GLU A 35 -10.46 -6.01 -16.74
CA GLU A 35 -10.55 -6.49 -15.36
C GLU A 35 -11.15 -7.90 -15.33
N ARG A 36 -10.51 -8.81 -14.58
CA ARG A 36 -10.95 -10.21 -14.49
C ARG A 36 -12.23 -10.41 -13.69
N GLU A 37 -12.50 -9.54 -12.74
CA GLU A 37 -13.68 -9.59 -11.86
C GLU A 37 -14.71 -8.56 -12.31
N GLN A 38 -15.89 -8.58 -11.69
CA GLN A 38 -16.90 -7.57 -11.84
C GLN A 38 -16.91 -6.66 -10.62
N HIS A 39 -16.98 -5.34 -10.83
CA HIS A 39 -17.11 -4.37 -9.74
C HIS A 39 -18.59 -4.19 -9.31
N PRO A 40 -18.87 -3.89 -8.03
CA PRO A 40 -17.93 -3.77 -6.93
C PRO A 40 -17.42 -5.15 -6.47
N ARG A 41 -16.12 -5.24 -6.13
CA ARG A 41 -15.49 -6.47 -5.63
C ARG A 41 -14.69 -6.21 -4.36
N PHE A 42 -14.68 -7.19 -3.46
CA PHE A 42 -13.92 -7.07 -2.22
C PHE A 42 -12.40 -6.99 -2.48
N HIS A 43 -11.75 -6.09 -1.79
CA HIS A 43 -10.29 -6.02 -1.72
C HIS A 43 -9.87 -5.43 -0.36
N ILE A 44 -8.70 -5.78 0.16
CA ILE A 44 -8.14 -5.17 1.37
C ILE A 44 -7.29 -3.94 1.04
N GLY A 45 -7.08 -3.04 2.02
CA GLY A 45 -6.34 -1.79 1.86
C GLY A 45 -7.24 -0.57 1.92
N GLU A 46 -7.96 -0.43 3.03
CA GLU A 46 -9.11 0.45 3.24
C GLU A 46 -8.73 1.82 3.86
N SER A 47 -7.47 1.99 4.23
CA SER A 47 -6.97 3.23 4.83
C SER A 47 -6.11 3.99 3.83
N LEU A 48 -6.50 5.23 3.53
CA LEU A 48 -5.83 6.09 2.56
C LEU A 48 -4.87 7.09 3.25
N LEU A 49 -4.14 7.84 2.44
CA LEU A 49 -3.18 8.84 2.89
C LEU A 49 -3.50 10.23 2.31
N PRO A 50 -3.09 11.32 2.96
CA PRO A 50 -3.32 12.68 2.45
C PRO A 50 -2.90 12.90 1.00
N ARG A 51 -1.81 12.29 0.56
CA ARG A 51 -1.33 12.41 -0.83
C ARG A 51 -2.24 11.74 -1.87
N ASN A 52 -3.17 10.87 -1.46
CA ASN A 52 -4.20 10.37 -2.39
C ASN A 52 -5.16 11.49 -2.83
N MET A 53 -5.35 12.53 -2.01
CA MET A 53 -6.28 13.63 -2.31
C MET A 53 -5.93 14.34 -3.61
N GLU A 54 -4.64 14.59 -3.88
CA GLU A 54 -4.20 15.19 -5.14
C GLU A 54 -4.59 14.34 -6.36
N LEU A 55 -4.52 13.02 -6.22
CA LEU A 55 -4.89 12.11 -7.29
C LEU A 55 -6.42 12.04 -7.49
N PHE A 56 -7.19 12.16 -6.41
CA PHE A 56 -8.65 12.25 -6.52
C PHE A 56 -9.10 13.58 -7.14
N GLU A 57 -8.44 14.69 -6.81
CA GLU A 57 -8.67 15.99 -7.50
C GLU A 57 -8.34 15.89 -8.99
N LEU A 58 -7.16 15.33 -9.33
CA LEU A 58 -6.73 15.14 -10.73
C LEU A 58 -7.73 14.31 -11.53
N LEU A 59 -8.30 13.28 -10.91
CA LEU A 59 -9.30 12.40 -11.51
C LEU A 59 -10.73 12.96 -11.46
N GLY A 60 -10.97 14.03 -10.68
CA GLY A 60 -12.29 14.63 -10.50
C GLY A 60 -13.27 13.76 -9.71
N VAL A 61 -12.79 12.88 -8.83
CA VAL A 61 -13.60 11.94 -8.03
C VAL A 61 -13.61 12.26 -6.53
N MET A 62 -13.09 13.41 -6.12
CA MET A 62 -12.94 13.77 -4.71
C MET A 62 -14.26 13.72 -3.93
N ASP A 63 -15.34 14.25 -4.51
CA ASP A 63 -16.64 14.32 -3.83
C ASP A 63 -17.27 12.93 -3.68
N GLU A 64 -17.13 12.08 -4.69
CA GLU A 64 -17.59 10.69 -4.63
C GLU A 64 -16.83 9.91 -3.54
N VAL A 65 -15.50 10.07 -3.46
CA VAL A 65 -14.68 9.43 -2.42
C VAL A 65 -15.02 9.95 -1.03
N ARG A 66 -15.28 11.26 -0.89
CA ARG A 66 -15.74 11.87 0.37
C ARG A 66 -17.05 11.26 0.85
N ALA A 67 -17.99 11.04 -0.08
CA ALA A 67 -19.31 10.52 0.23
C ALA A 67 -19.30 9.08 0.80
N ILE A 68 -18.30 8.27 0.42
CA ILE A 68 -18.15 6.89 0.88
C ILE A 68 -17.15 6.72 2.03
N GLY A 69 -16.51 7.81 2.49
CA GLY A 69 -15.36 7.76 3.36
C GLY A 69 -15.64 8.18 4.81
N VAL A 70 -14.92 7.57 5.75
CA VAL A 70 -14.75 8.09 7.11
C VAL A 70 -13.53 9.00 7.12
N ASN A 71 -13.67 10.24 7.65
CA ASN A 71 -12.56 11.17 7.74
C ASN A 71 -11.43 10.59 8.61
N LYS A 72 -10.20 10.59 8.08
CA LYS A 72 -8.99 10.09 8.73
C LYS A 72 -8.02 11.25 9.00
N PRO A 73 -8.02 11.85 10.20
CA PRO A 73 -7.16 12.99 10.52
C PRO A 73 -5.72 12.59 10.86
N GLY A 74 -5.43 11.28 11.02
CA GLY A 74 -4.10 10.81 11.40
C GLY A 74 -3.99 9.31 11.56
N ALA A 75 -2.86 8.88 12.13
CA ALA A 75 -2.60 7.51 12.52
C ALA A 75 -2.20 7.46 14.01
N GLU A 76 -2.66 6.44 14.71
CA GLU A 76 -2.34 6.17 16.11
C GLU A 76 -1.59 4.85 16.22
N PHE A 77 -0.60 4.80 17.09
CA PHE A 77 0.16 3.59 17.40
C PHE A 77 0.08 3.29 18.89
N VAL A 78 -0.11 2.02 19.19
CA VAL A 78 -0.22 1.51 20.56
C VAL A 78 0.80 0.40 20.73
N SER A 79 1.59 0.44 21.81
CA SER A 79 2.50 -0.64 22.15
C SER A 79 1.79 -1.63 23.07
N ASP A 80 1.71 -2.90 22.67
CA ASP A 80 1.18 -3.96 23.53
C ASP A 80 2.06 -4.23 24.76
N GLU A 81 3.37 -3.98 24.64
CA GLU A 81 4.34 -4.21 25.71
C GLU A 81 4.22 -3.17 26.83
N THR A 82 4.09 -1.89 26.46
CA THR A 82 4.11 -0.79 27.45
C THR A 82 2.76 -0.13 27.68
N GLY A 83 1.76 -0.41 26.84
CA GLY A 83 0.47 0.29 26.83
C GLY A 83 0.55 1.75 26.32
N GLN A 84 1.73 2.23 25.96
CA GLN A 84 1.91 3.59 25.46
C GLN A 84 1.17 3.79 24.14
N THR A 85 0.59 4.96 24.01
CA THR A 85 -0.12 5.39 22.78
C THR A 85 0.46 6.69 22.27
N ILE A 86 0.65 6.76 20.95
CA ILE A 86 1.03 8.01 20.28
C ILE A 86 0.18 8.22 19.03
N ALA A 87 -0.24 9.48 18.81
CA ALA A 87 -0.96 9.90 17.62
C ALA A 87 -0.09 10.81 16.73
N PHE A 88 -0.22 10.64 15.42
CA PHE A 88 0.40 11.43 14.39
C PHE A 88 -0.68 12.13 13.55
N PRO A 89 -1.13 13.35 13.96
CA PRO A 89 -2.09 14.13 13.20
C PRO A 89 -1.46 14.60 11.88
N PHE A 90 -2.12 14.35 10.75
CA PHE A 90 -1.59 14.70 9.43
C PHE A 90 -1.46 16.21 9.19
N GLN A 91 -2.25 17.03 9.87
CA GLN A 91 -2.13 18.49 9.83
C GLN A 91 -0.77 19.03 10.34
N LEU A 92 0.00 18.21 11.06
CA LEU A 92 1.36 18.54 11.53
C LEU A 92 2.46 18.08 10.57
N ALA A 93 2.12 17.54 9.39
CA ALA A 93 3.10 17.21 8.37
C ALA A 93 3.81 18.46 7.85
N LEU A 94 5.01 18.28 7.29
CA LEU A 94 5.78 19.37 6.65
C LEU A 94 5.05 19.98 5.45
N ASP A 95 4.29 19.14 4.73
CA ASP A 95 3.36 19.53 3.68
C ASP A 95 1.96 19.11 4.12
N ALA A 96 1.24 20.06 4.67
CA ALA A 96 -0.10 19.87 5.22
C ALA A 96 -1.20 20.39 4.28
N ARG A 97 -0.96 20.44 2.96
CA ARG A 97 -1.98 20.82 1.97
C ARG A 97 -3.28 20.04 2.17
N TYR A 98 -3.15 18.76 2.50
CA TYR A 98 -4.25 17.92 2.94
C TYR A 98 -3.94 17.40 4.35
N GLY A 99 -4.55 18.03 5.36
CA GLY A 99 -4.37 17.64 6.77
C GLY A 99 -5.17 16.38 7.17
N HIS A 100 -5.76 15.67 6.22
CA HIS A 100 -6.58 14.47 6.45
C HIS A 100 -6.54 13.54 5.22
N ALA A 101 -7.11 12.36 5.40
CA ALA A 101 -7.39 11.38 4.36
C ALA A 101 -8.79 10.76 4.58
N TRP A 102 -9.09 9.67 3.87
CA TRP A 102 -10.33 8.92 4.01
C TRP A 102 -10.03 7.46 4.32
N GLN A 103 -10.92 6.82 5.07
CA GLN A 103 -10.99 5.37 5.21
C GLN A 103 -12.24 4.89 4.48
N VAL A 104 -12.08 3.97 3.55
CA VAL A 104 -13.12 3.58 2.60
C VAL A 104 -13.18 2.07 2.44
N ARG A 105 -14.34 1.54 2.13
CA ARG A 105 -14.40 0.19 1.58
C ARG A 105 -13.77 0.18 0.20
N ARG A 106 -12.83 -0.71 -0.04
CA ARG A 106 -12.13 -0.80 -1.31
C ARG A 106 -13.04 -1.17 -2.48
N ALA A 107 -14.10 -1.93 -2.22
CA ALA A 107 -15.10 -2.25 -3.23
C ALA A 107 -15.70 -0.99 -3.85
N ASP A 108 -16.06 -0.02 -3.01
CA ASP A 108 -16.68 1.23 -3.43
C ASP A 108 -15.65 2.15 -4.12
N LEU A 109 -14.46 2.30 -3.52
CA LEU A 109 -13.39 3.12 -4.11
C LEU A 109 -12.95 2.61 -5.48
N ASP A 110 -12.69 1.30 -5.59
CA ASP A 110 -12.23 0.70 -6.84
C ASP A 110 -13.31 0.84 -7.93
N HIS A 111 -14.58 0.69 -7.57
CA HIS A 111 -15.70 0.89 -8.48
C HIS A 111 -15.81 2.35 -8.98
N ILE A 112 -15.68 3.35 -8.10
CA ILE A 112 -15.64 4.77 -8.48
C ILE A 112 -14.51 5.01 -9.48
N LEU A 113 -13.30 4.54 -9.20
CA LEU A 113 -12.14 4.74 -10.08
C LEU A 113 -12.32 4.05 -11.43
N PHE A 114 -12.86 2.84 -11.43
CA PHE A 114 -13.13 2.08 -12.67
C PHE A 114 -14.19 2.75 -13.56
N ARG A 115 -15.30 3.18 -12.96
CA ARG A 115 -16.34 3.94 -13.67
C ARG A 115 -15.81 5.28 -14.20
N ASN A 116 -14.97 5.96 -13.41
CA ASN A 116 -14.35 7.20 -13.86
C ASN A 116 -13.48 6.98 -15.11
N ALA A 117 -12.75 5.86 -15.18
CA ALA A 117 -12.00 5.53 -16.39
C ALA A 117 -12.91 5.39 -17.63
N ALA A 118 -14.06 4.73 -17.49
CA ALA A 118 -15.05 4.64 -18.55
C ALA A 118 -15.63 6.04 -18.92
N HIS A 119 -15.98 6.85 -17.94
CA HIS A 119 -16.45 8.24 -18.14
C HIS A 119 -15.44 9.12 -18.88
N ARG A 120 -14.14 8.87 -18.68
CA ARG A 120 -13.06 9.59 -19.37
C ARG A 120 -12.78 9.04 -20.77
N GLY A 121 -13.51 8.01 -21.21
CA GLY A 121 -13.45 7.48 -22.57
C GLY A 121 -12.65 6.18 -22.72
N ALA A 122 -12.18 5.55 -21.63
CA ALA A 122 -11.59 4.23 -21.72
C ALA A 122 -12.65 3.16 -22.02
N ARG A 123 -12.34 2.22 -22.90
CA ARG A 123 -13.16 1.01 -23.12
C ARG A 123 -12.91 0.03 -21.97
N THR A 124 -13.83 -0.04 -21.02
CA THR A 124 -13.71 -0.93 -19.86
C THR A 124 -14.32 -2.30 -20.17
N MET A 125 -13.62 -3.37 -19.80
CA MET A 125 -14.04 -4.76 -20.01
C MET A 125 -13.88 -5.52 -18.69
N GLU A 126 -14.98 -5.76 -18.01
CA GLU A 126 -15.03 -6.64 -16.84
C GLU A 126 -15.11 -8.12 -17.25
N GLN A 127 -14.92 -9.04 -16.30
CA GLN A 127 -14.90 -10.48 -16.54
C GLN A 127 -13.94 -10.87 -17.68
N THR A 128 -12.85 -10.11 -17.82
CA THR A 128 -11.84 -10.29 -18.88
C THR A 128 -10.48 -10.59 -18.25
N ARG A 129 -10.14 -11.85 -18.21
CA ARG A 129 -8.91 -12.37 -17.61
C ARG A 129 -7.79 -12.47 -18.63
N ILE A 130 -6.73 -11.69 -18.46
CA ILE A 130 -5.52 -11.82 -19.28
C ILE A 130 -4.82 -13.14 -18.96
N ARG A 131 -4.42 -13.87 -20.03
CA ARG A 131 -3.74 -15.17 -19.94
C ARG A 131 -2.24 -15.07 -20.25
N SER A 132 -1.91 -14.35 -21.32
CA SER A 132 -0.53 -14.23 -21.76
C SER A 132 -0.29 -12.93 -22.50
N VAL A 133 0.96 -12.49 -22.49
CA VAL A 133 1.44 -11.33 -23.24
C VAL A 133 2.69 -11.75 -24.00
N VAL A 134 2.69 -11.53 -25.31
CA VAL A 134 3.87 -11.74 -26.18
C VAL A 134 4.23 -10.41 -26.83
N PHE A 135 5.45 -9.98 -26.61
CA PHE A 135 5.99 -8.75 -27.22
C PHE A 135 6.67 -9.08 -28.55
N GLY A 136 6.43 -8.25 -29.56
CA GLY A 136 6.98 -8.43 -30.89
C GLY A 136 7.24 -7.11 -31.61
N ALA A 137 7.59 -7.13 -32.88
CA ALA A 137 7.79 -5.93 -33.67
C ALA A 137 6.44 -5.18 -33.86
N GLY A 138 6.35 -3.96 -33.34
CA GLY A 138 5.21 -3.06 -33.49
C GLY A 138 4.14 -3.18 -32.42
N ARG A 139 3.33 -4.24 -32.39
CA ARG A 139 2.24 -4.44 -31.43
C ARG A 139 2.46 -5.69 -30.59
N ALA A 140 2.11 -5.66 -29.33
CA ALA A 140 2.06 -6.86 -28.50
C ALA A 140 0.83 -7.70 -28.87
N ILE A 141 0.90 -8.99 -28.59
CA ILE A 141 -0.23 -9.93 -28.71
C ILE A 141 -0.60 -10.34 -27.28
N VAL A 142 -1.84 -10.05 -26.90
CA VAL A 142 -2.33 -10.34 -25.55
C VAL A 142 -3.57 -11.24 -25.67
N GLN A 143 -3.48 -12.42 -25.07
CA GLN A 143 -4.59 -13.37 -25.02
C GLN A 143 -5.37 -13.21 -23.73
N ALA A 144 -6.69 -13.22 -23.84
CA ALA A 144 -7.60 -13.10 -22.70
C ALA A 144 -8.81 -14.00 -22.86
N ASP A 145 -9.42 -14.36 -21.73
CA ASP A 145 -10.77 -14.94 -21.67
C ASP A 145 -11.72 -13.84 -21.25
N GLY A 146 -12.62 -13.46 -22.14
CA GLY A 146 -13.72 -12.53 -21.85
C GLY A 146 -15.03 -13.27 -21.56
N ALA A 147 -16.06 -12.53 -21.13
CA ALA A 147 -17.38 -13.08 -20.82
C ALA A 147 -18.03 -13.83 -21.99
N ALA A 148 -17.77 -13.39 -23.22
CA ALA A 148 -18.30 -14.01 -24.44
C ALA A 148 -17.33 -14.99 -25.12
N GLY A 149 -16.19 -15.28 -24.52
CA GLY A 149 -15.17 -16.20 -25.04
C GLY A 149 -13.79 -15.57 -25.24
N PRO A 150 -12.86 -16.29 -25.90
CA PRO A 150 -11.48 -15.85 -26.07
C PRO A 150 -11.36 -14.56 -26.90
N ILE A 151 -10.50 -13.66 -26.46
CA ILE A 151 -10.21 -12.36 -27.08
C ILE A 151 -8.70 -12.25 -27.33
N THR A 152 -8.32 -11.70 -28.47
CA THR A 152 -6.94 -11.27 -28.75
C THR A 152 -6.86 -9.76 -28.82
N PHE A 153 -6.08 -9.14 -27.93
CA PHE A 153 -5.78 -7.71 -28.00
C PHE A 153 -4.43 -7.49 -28.71
N ARG A 154 -4.37 -6.40 -29.49
CA ARG A 154 -3.15 -5.94 -30.19
C ARG A 154 -2.79 -4.50 -29.80
N PRO A 155 -2.36 -4.27 -28.57
CA PRO A 155 -1.95 -2.94 -28.11
C PRO A 155 -0.58 -2.55 -28.68
N ARG A 156 -0.35 -1.23 -28.81
CA ARG A 156 0.98 -0.66 -29.06
C ARG A 156 1.81 -0.61 -27.77
N TYR A 157 1.14 -0.42 -26.62
CA TYR A 157 1.78 -0.40 -25.30
C TYR A 157 0.91 -1.13 -24.27
N VAL A 158 1.55 -1.75 -23.27
CA VAL A 158 0.87 -2.51 -22.22
C VAL A 158 1.24 -1.92 -20.84
N LEU A 159 0.22 -1.66 -20.02
CA LEU A 159 0.42 -1.37 -18.60
C LEU A 159 -0.03 -2.58 -17.77
N ASP A 160 0.93 -3.24 -17.09
CA ASP A 160 0.62 -4.34 -16.18
C ASP A 160 0.27 -3.77 -14.80
N SER A 161 -1.01 -3.74 -14.49
CA SER A 161 -1.62 -3.41 -13.19
C SER A 161 -2.37 -4.60 -12.59
N THR A 162 -1.96 -5.83 -12.90
CA THR A 162 -2.59 -7.07 -12.44
C THR A 162 -2.43 -7.33 -10.93
N GLY A 163 -1.95 -6.32 -10.21
CA GLY A 163 -1.77 -6.39 -8.77
C GLY A 163 -0.73 -7.45 -8.38
N ARG A 164 -1.04 -8.22 -7.35
CA ARG A 164 -0.10 -9.20 -6.80
C ARG A 164 0.19 -10.40 -7.71
N ASP A 165 -0.64 -10.62 -8.75
CA ASP A 165 -0.36 -11.63 -9.77
C ASP A 165 0.91 -11.27 -10.55
N ALA A 166 1.12 -9.95 -10.81
CA ALA A 166 2.31 -9.43 -11.50
C ALA A 166 2.61 -10.26 -12.76
N LEU A 167 1.62 -10.31 -13.68
CA LEU A 167 1.58 -11.28 -14.78
C LEU A 167 2.88 -11.28 -15.61
N ILE A 168 3.34 -10.11 -16.04
CA ILE A 168 4.57 -10.01 -16.83
C ILE A 168 5.80 -10.40 -16.00
N ALA A 169 5.91 -9.87 -14.77
CA ALA A 169 7.05 -10.18 -13.91
C ALA A 169 7.07 -11.66 -13.47
N GLY A 170 5.90 -12.27 -13.30
CA GLY A 170 5.76 -13.71 -13.04
C GLY A 170 6.21 -14.55 -14.21
N ALA A 171 5.73 -14.25 -15.42
CA ALA A 171 6.09 -14.97 -16.65
C ALA A 171 7.58 -14.86 -16.98
N THR A 172 8.21 -13.72 -16.70
CA THR A 172 9.64 -13.48 -16.95
C THR A 172 10.54 -13.85 -15.76
N LYS A 173 9.98 -14.42 -14.67
CA LYS A 173 10.70 -14.77 -13.42
C LYS A 173 11.45 -13.60 -12.77
N GLN A 174 10.94 -12.40 -12.93
CA GLN A 174 11.56 -11.18 -12.42
C GLN A 174 10.96 -10.71 -11.08
N LYS A 175 9.95 -11.38 -10.56
CA LYS A 175 9.36 -11.10 -9.25
C LYS A 175 10.28 -11.59 -8.14
N ILE A 176 10.90 -10.65 -7.40
CA ILE A 176 11.85 -10.94 -6.32
C ILE A 176 11.14 -10.72 -4.99
N SER A 177 10.90 -11.79 -4.25
CA SER A 177 10.32 -11.74 -2.90
C SER A 177 11.37 -11.30 -1.88
N ASN A 178 10.98 -10.43 -0.96
CA ASN A 178 11.81 -10.05 0.17
C ASN A 178 11.70 -11.10 1.28
N LYS A 179 12.58 -12.12 1.23
CA LYS A 179 12.57 -13.24 2.18
C LYS A 179 12.76 -12.83 3.65
N ARG A 180 13.36 -11.65 3.93
CA ARG A 180 13.58 -11.16 5.29
C ARG A 180 12.32 -10.58 5.93
N ASN A 181 11.37 -10.15 5.12
CA ASN A 181 10.12 -9.51 5.52
C ASN A 181 8.92 -10.12 4.81
N SER A 182 8.93 -11.44 4.70
CA SER A 182 7.76 -12.20 4.26
C SER A 182 6.73 -12.15 5.39
N THR A 183 5.63 -11.46 5.18
CA THR A 183 4.53 -11.35 6.14
C THR A 183 3.25 -11.90 5.55
N ALA A 184 2.34 -12.33 6.42
CA ALA A 184 0.99 -12.71 6.07
C ALA A 184 0.01 -11.93 6.96
N ALA A 185 -1.24 -11.79 6.50
CA ALA A 185 -2.30 -11.18 7.28
C ALA A 185 -3.50 -12.11 7.41
N LEU A 186 -4.18 -11.98 8.55
CA LEU A 186 -5.54 -12.46 8.80
C LEU A 186 -6.39 -11.25 9.17
N TYR A 187 -7.59 -11.14 8.60
CA TYR A 187 -8.43 -9.97 8.86
C TYR A 187 -9.91 -10.27 8.68
N ALA A 188 -10.72 -9.49 9.39
CA ALA A 188 -12.18 -9.53 9.30
C ALA A 188 -12.78 -8.15 9.64
N HIS A 189 -14.03 -7.94 9.29
CA HIS A 189 -14.81 -6.77 9.68
C HIS A 189 -15.66 -7.07 10.91
N PHE A 190 -15.78 -6.08 11.78
CA PHE A 190 -16.51 -6.16 13.05
C PHE A 190 -17.44 -4.97 13.24
N THR A 191 -18.49 -5.17 14.00
CA THR A 191 -19.33 -4.12 14.60
C THR A 191 -19.23 -4.19 16.12
N GLY A 192 -19.70 -3.15 16.82
CA GLY A 192 -19.68 -3.11 18.29
C GLY A 192 -18.33 -2.74 18.91
N ILE A 193 -17.31 -2.39 18.12
CA ILE A 193 -16.05 -1.86 18.65
C ILE A 193 -16.22 -0.36 18.90
N PRO A 194 -16.05 0.14 20.14
CA PRO A 194 -16.20 1.56 20.44
C PRO A 194 -15.12 2.37 19.76
N ARG A 195 -15.50 3.52 19.21
CA ARG A 195 -14.54 4.53 18.70
C ARG A 195 -14.00 5.32 19.89
N ARG A 196 -12.70 5.59 19.88
CA ARG A 196 -12.06 6.34 20.94
C ARG A 196 -12.45 7.81 20.84
N PRO A 197 -12.97 8.47 21.90
CA PRO A 197 -13.33 9.89 21.88
C PRO A 197 -12.17 10.78 21.44
N GLY A 198 -12.41 11.67 20.47
CA GLY A 198 -11.41 12.54 19.86
C GLY A 198 -10.48 11.86 18.83
N HIS A 199 -10.61 10.56 18.65
CA HIS A 199 -9.81 9.77 17.70
C HIS A 199 -10.68 8.87 16.81
N GLU A 200 -11.95 9.21 16.64
CA GLU A 200 -12.97 8.36 15.99
C GLU A 200 -12.60 7.93 14.57
N GLY A 201 -11.85 8.78 13.85
CA GLY A 201 -11.42 8.53 12.48
C GLY A 201 -9.98 8.03 12.34
N TYR A 202 -9.21 7.94 13.43
CA TYR A 202 -7.83 7.45 13.34
C TYR A 202 -7.78 5.96 13.01
N ILE A 203 -6.86 5.58 12.11
CA ILE A 203 -6.40 4.19 12.09
C ILE A 203 -5.56 3.96 13.35
N THR A 204 -5.77 2.87 14.04
CA THR A 204 -4.90 2.48 15.15
C THR A 204 -4.08 1.24 14.76
N ILE A 205 -2.78 1.31 14.97
CA ILE A 205 -1.82 0.21 14.82
C ILE A 205 -1.40 -0.25 16.20
N HIS A 206 -1.67 -1.52 16.53
CA HIS A 206 -1.21 -2.14 17.76
C HIS A 206 0.06 -2.93 17.46
N LEU A 207 1.18 -2.53 18.07
CA LEU A 207 2.48 -3.21 17.91
C LEU A 207 2.58 -4.35 18.93
N ALA A 208 2.53 -5.58 18.44
CA ALA A 208 2.69 -6.80 19.22
C ALA A 208 4.07 -7.43 18.96
N GLY A 209 4.54 -8.29 19.86
CA GLY A 209 5.91 -8.84 19.80
C GLY A 209 6.21 -9.68 18.55
N ASP A 210 5.20 -10.36 17.98
CA ASP A 210 5.34 -11.24 16.81
C ASP A 210 4.63 -10.74 15.55
N GLY A 211 4.13 -9.49 15.58
CA GLY A 211 3.44 -8.84 14.49
C GLY A 211 2.82 -7.51 14.90
N TRP A 212 1.78 -7.12 14.22
CA TRP A 212 1.02 -5.92 14.52
C TRP A 212 -0.43 -6.06 14.05
N PHE A 213 -1.32 -5.28 14.66
CA PHE A 213 -2.72 -5.23 14.23
C PHE A 213 -3.06 -3.86 13.69
N TRP A 214 -4.04 -3.82 12.79
CA TRP A 214 -4.76 -2.59 12.48
C TRP A 214 -6.19 -2.62 13.01
N THR A 215 -6.71 -1.45 13.35
CA THR A 215 -8.14 -1.19 13.48
C THR A 215 -8.48 0.04 12.65
N ILE A 216 -9.29 -0.16 11.61
CA ILE A 216 -9.66 0.88 10.63
C ILE A 216 -11.15 1.15 10.73
N PRO A 217 -11.57 2.34 11.21
CA PRO A 217 -12.97 2.74 11.18
C PRO A 217 -13.48 2.88 9.74
N LEU A 218 -14.58 2.19 9.44
CA LEU A 218 -15.28 2.24 8.16
C LEU A 218 -16.68 2.83 8.33
N PRO A 219 -17.41 3.16 7.23
CA PRO A 219 -18.81 3.55 7.30
C PRO A 219 -19.67 2.54 8.06
N ASP A 220 -20.86 2.98 8.49
CA ASP A 220 -21.91 2.18 9.13
C ASP A 220 -21.47 1.49 10.43
N GLY A 221 -20.54 2.11 11.18
CA GLY A 221 -20.07 1.57 12.46
C GLY A 221 -19.19 0.32 12.34
N VAL A 222 -18.79 -0.05 11.15
CA VAL A 222 -17.88 -1.17 10.89
C VAL A 222 -16.45 -0.76 11.21
N ILE A 223 -15.69 -1.71 11.78
CA ILE A 223 -14.24 -1.60 12.01
C ILE A 223 -13.57 -2.78 11.30
N SER A 224 -12.64 -2.48 10.39
CA SER A 224 -11.75 -3.50 9.86
C SER A 224 -10.65 -3.80 10.87
N VAL A 225 -10.47 -5.05 11.23
CA VAL A 225 -9.41 -5.52 12.14
C VAL A 225 -8.57 -6.57 11.42
N GLY A 226 -7.27 -6.44 11.50
CA GLY A 226 -6.39 -7.45 10.92
C GLY A 226 -5.08 -7.58 11.67
N PHE A 227 -4.51 -8.77 11.60
CA PHE A 227 -3.20 -9.13 12.15
C PHE A 227 -2.21 -9.35 11.00
N VAL A 228 -1.05 -8.75 11.09
CA VAL A 228 0.09 -8.99 10.19
C VAL A 228 1.24 -9.53 11.01
N GLY A 229 1.74 -10.67 10.61
CA GLY A 229 2.84 -11.34 11.32
C GLY A 229 3.87 -11.97 10.38
N ASN A 230 5.02 -12.29 10.94
CA ASN A 230 6.06 -13.07 10.27
C ASN A 230 5.64 -14.55 10.12
N PRO A 231 6.25 -15.33 9.23
CA PRO A 231 5.91 -16.75 9.05
C PRO A 231 5.96 -17.59 10.33
N SER A 232 6.82 -17.23 11.30
CA SER A 232 6.87 -17.86 12.62
C SER A 232 5.58 -17.68 13.43
N ALA A 233 4.87 -16.56 13.23
CA ALA A 233 3.60 -16.32 13.88
C ALA A 233 2.49 -17.27 13.40
N PHE A 234 2.65 -17.90 12.25
CA PHE A 234 1.67 -18.79 11.62
C PHE A 234 2.07 -20.28 11.68
N LYS A 235 3.32 -20.61 12.04
CA LYS A 235 3.83 -22.00 12.07
C LYS A 235 3.41 -22.75 13.32
N GLY A 236 3.19 -24.06 13.15
CA GLY A 236 3.09 -25.03 14.26
C GLY A 236 1.85 -24.93 15.13
N ARG A 237 0.77 -24.29 14.68
CA ARG A 237 -0.48 -24.18 15.44
C ARG A 237 -1.57 -25.02 14.80
N PRO A 238 -2.24 -25.89 15.58
CA PRO A 238 -3.44 -26.59 15.14
C PRO A 238 -4.60 -25.57 15.03
N GLY A 239 -5.45 -25.75 14.03
CA GLY A 239 -6.68 -24.98 13.87
C GLY A 239 -6.76 -24.23 12.53
N SER A 240 -7.91 -23.61 12.31
CA SER A 240 -8.20 -22.82 11.12
C SER A 240 -7.51 -21.44 11.17
N PRO A 241 -7.43 -20.71 10.04
CA PRO A 241 -7.02 -19.29 10.03
C PRO A 241 -7.84 -18.43 11.01
N SER A 242 -9.11 -18.74 11.18
CA SER A 242 -10.00 -18.08 12.14
C SER A 242 -9.56 -18.30 13.58
N ASP A 243 -9.27 -19.54 13.96
CA ASP A 243 -8.82 -19.86 15.32
C ASP A 243 -7.53 -19.13 15.68
N LEU A 244 -6.59 -19.07 14.71
CA LEU A 244 -5.34 -18.35 14.86
C LEU A 244 -5.59 -16.83 15.02
N PHE A 245 -6.47 -16.26 14.22
CA PHE A 245 -6.78 -14.83 14.28
C PHE A 245 -7.35 -14.42 15.64
N TYR A 246 -8.33 -15.17 16.15
CA TYR A 246 -8.90 -14.91 17.48
C TYR A 246 -7.90 -15.21 18.61
N ASP A 247 -7.03 -16.21 18.46
CA ASP A 247 -5.94 -16.44 19.43
C ASP A 247 -5.00 -15.24 19.50
N ARG A 248 -4.65 -14.65 18.36
CA ARG A 248 -3.80 -13.45 18.30
C ARG A 248 -4.47 -12.25 18.96
N ILE A 249 -5.76 -12.01 18.71
CA ILE A 249 -6.53 -10.95 19.37
C ILE A 249 -6.51 -11.14 20.90
N ARG A 250 -6.76 -12.37 21.40
CA ARG A 250 -6.72 -12.65 22.84
C ARG A 250 -5.37 -12.36 23.49
N ARG A 251 -4.28 -12.55 22.76
CA ARG A 251 -2.90 -12.32 23.24
C ARG A 251 -2.47 -10.86 23.21
N SER A 252 -3.13 -10.00 22.46
CA SER A 252 -2.87 -8.56 22.43
C SER A 252 -3.70 -7.88 23.54
N PRO A 253 -3.08 -7.44 24.65
CA PRO A 253 -3.84 -6.85 25.76
C PRO A 253 -4.54 -5.55 25.33
N THR A 254 -3.90 -4.72 24.53
CA THR A 254 -4.46 -3.43 24.10
C THR A 254 -5.61 -3.62 23.09
N LEU A 255 -5.48 -4.54 22.14
CA LEU A 255 -6.54 -4.83 21.19
C LEU A 255 -7.71 -5.58 21.86
N ARG A 256 -7.41 -6.59 22.70
CA ARG A 256 -8.42 -7.33 23.45
C ARG A 256 -9.31 -6.39 24.28
N ALA A 257 -8.71 -5.44 24.99
CA ALA A 257 -9.45 -4.45 25.76
C ALA A 257 -10.36 -3.57 24.87
N ARG A 258 -9.94 -3.29 23.64
CA ARG A 258 -10.71 -2.50 22.68
C ARG A 258 -11.83 -3.30 22.02
N MET A 259 -11.64 -4.60 21.82
CA MET A 259 -12.64 -5.45 21.13
C MET A 259 -13.97 -5.53 21.88
N GLY A 260 -13.97 -5.54 23.24
CA GLY A 260 -15.19 -5.54 24.03
C GLY A 260 -16.19 -6.61 23.57
N GLU A 261 -17.40 -6.16 23.21
CA GLU A 261 -18.50 -6.99 22.70
C GLU A 261 -18.54 -7.05 21.15
N ALA A 262 -17.40 -6.90 20.51
CA ALA A 262 -17.30 -6.90 19.05
C ALA A 262 -17.87 -8.18 18.43
N ARG A 263 -18.62 -8.00 17.33
CA ARG A 263 -19.19 -9.10 16.56
C ARG A 263 -18.62 -9.05 15.14
N ALA A 264 -18.09 -10.18 14.66
CA ALA A 264 -17.65 -10.30 13.28
C ALA A 264 -18.86 -10.22 12.33
N VAL A 265 -18.72 -9.43 11.27
CA VAL A 265 -19.73 -9.29 10.20
C VAL A 265 -19.25 -9.90 8.88
N THR A 266 -18.01 -10.38 8.83
CA THR A 266 -17.45 -11.17 7.73
C THR A 266 -16.74 -12.40 8.30
N GLU A 267 -16.46 -13.36 7.43
CA GLU A 267 -15.49 -14.42 7.73
C GLU A 267 -14.07 -13.85 7.87
N VAL A 268 -13.14 -14.68 8.37
CA VAL A 268 -11.73 -14.31 8.44
C VAL A 268 -11.05 -14.61 7.10
N PHE A 269 -10.56 -13.58 6.48
CA PHE A 269 -9.78 -13.66 5.26
C PHE A 269 -8.28 -13.79 5.56
N SER A 270 -7.55 -14.33 4.59
CA SER A 270 -6.10 -14.43 4.66
C SER A 270 -5.43 -13.89 3.41
N ALA A 271 -4.26 -13.29 3.59
CA ALA A 271 -3.41 -12.86 2.50
C ALA A 271 -1.94 -13.00 2.89
N ALA A 272 -1.08 -13.37 1.95
CA ALA A 272 0.32 -13.66 2.21
C ALA A 272 1.26 -13.02 1.18
N ASN A 273 2.56 -13.05 1.46
CA ASN A 273 3.62 -12.53 0.58
C ASN A 273 3.52 -11.04 0.27
N TYR A 274 3.51 -10.22 1.32
CA TYR A 274 3.31 -8.78 1.21
C TYR A 274 4.57 -7.97 0.84
N SER A 275 5.73 -8.57 0.66
CA SER A 275 6.93 -7.79 0.33
C SER A 275 7.66 -8.42 -0.85
N TYR A 276 7.60 -7.74 -1.99
CA TYR A 276 8.32 -8.10 -3.19
C TYR A 276 8.50 -6.90 -4.11
N ARG A 277 9.39 -7.02 -5.06
CA ARG A 277 9.63 -6.04 -6.12
C ARG A 277 10.01 -6.75 -7.42
N SER A 278 9.60 -6.20 -8.56
CA SER A 278 10.07 -6.66 -9.86
C SER A 278 11.49 -6.16 -10.13
N ALA A 279 12.36 -7.03 -10.62
CA ALA A 279 13.73 -6.66 -11.00
C ALA A 279 13.75 -5.72 -12.21
N ALA A 280 12.86 -5.95 -13.19
CA ALA A 280 12.64 -5.05 -14.31
C ALA A 280 11.19 -4.58 -14.30
N GLY A 281 11.00 -3.28 -14.07
CA GLY A 281 9.68 -2.66 -14.00
C GLY A 281 9.13 -2.21 -15.36
N PHE A 282 9.90 -2.31 -16.44
CA PHE A 282 9.51 -1.87 -17.77
C PHE A 282 10.29 -2.54 -18.88
N GLY A 283 9.80 -2.43 -20.10
CA GLY A 283 10.47 -2.81 -21.36
C GLY A 283 10.03 -1.90 -22.50
N PRO A 284 10.42 -2.21 -23.73
CA PRO A 284 10.13 -1.35 -24.88
C PRO A 284 8.64 -1.07 -25.11
N GLN A 285 7.77 -2.03 -24.80
CA GLN A 285 6.33 -1.97 -25.05
C GLN A 285 5.50 -2.13 -23.78
N HIS A 286 6.09 -2.05 -22.59
CA HIS A 286 5.33 -2.21 -21.34
C HIS A 286 5.95 -1.51 -20.14
N MET A 287 5.12 -1.26 -19.14
CA MET A 287 5.52 -0.87 -17.79
C MET A 287 4.63 -1.57 -16.76
N LEU A 288 5.22 -2.00 -15.65
CA LEU A 288 4.53 -2.53 -14.49
C LEU A 288 4.18 -1.38 -13.54
N ILE A 289 2.94 -1.33 -13.07
CA ILE A 289 2.44 -0.27 -12.19
C ILE A 289 1.72 -0.87 -10.98
N GLY A 290 1.66 -0.11 -9.89
CA GLY A 290 1.06 -0.58 -8.64
C GLY A 290 1.74 -1.83 -8.10
N ASP A 291 0.95 -2.73 -7.55
CA ASP A 291 1.47 -3.97 -6.96
C ASP A 291 2.12 -4.91 -7.98
N ALA A 292 1.82 -4.77 -9.28
CA ALA A 292 2.53 -5.54 -10.31
C ALA A 292 4.02 -5.16 -10.38
N TYR A 293 4.37 -3.90 -10.08
CA TYR A 293 5.76 -3.47 -9.94
C TYR A 293 6.35 -3.91 -8.60
N GLY A 294 5.62 -3.75 -7.51
CA GLY A 294 6.08 -4.17 -6.18
C GLY A 294 5.17 -3.73 -5.06
N PHE A 295 5.24 -4.44 -3.96
CA PHE A 295 4.45 -4.18 -2.76
C PHE A 295 5.32 -4.20 -1.51
N VAL A 296 5.01 -3.30 -0.57
CA VAL A 296 5.63 -3.20 0.75
C VAL A 296 4.57 -3.53 1.79
N ASP A 297 4.99 -4.01 2.97
CA ASP A 297 4.12 -4.25 4.13
C ASP A 297 3.15 -3.08 4.37
N PRO A 298 1.85 -3.34 4.61
CA PRO A 298 0.80 -2.33 4.61
C PRO A 298 0.73 -1.43 5.87
N MET A 299 1.67 -1.51 6.78
CA MET A 299 1.65 -0.83 8.09
C MET A 299 1.34 0.68 8.01
N PHE A 300 1.84 1.37 7.01
CA PHE A 300 1.64 2.82 6.83
C PHE A 300 0.65 3.19 5.72
N SER A 301 -0.23 2.27 5.34
CA SER A 301 -1.33 2.54 4.37
C SER A 301 -0.88 3.05 2.99
N THR A 302 0.35 2.75 2.56
CA THR A 302 0.94 3.31 1.33
C THR A 302 0.48 2.63 0.04
N GLY A 303 -0.18 1.46 0.10
CA GLY A 303 -0.49 0.63 -1.07
C GLY A 303 -1.30 1.35 -2.15
N VAL A 304 -2.44 1.94 -1.80
CA VAL A 304 -3.30 2.66 -2.77
C VAL A 304 -2.61 3.90 -3.32
N LEU A 305 -1.87 4.64 -2.47
CA LEU A 305 -1.09 5.80 -2.92
C LEU A 305 -0.03 5.40 -3.97
N MET A 306 0.74 4.37 -3.69
CA MET A 306 1.76 3.86 -4.61
C MET A 306 1.15 3.33 -5.90
N ALA A 307 -0.01 2.66 -5.80
CA ALA A 307 -0.74 2.16 -6.95
C ALA A 307 -1.20 3.30 -7.86
N MET A 308 -1.89 4.30 -7.33
CA MET A 308 -2.38 5.44 -8.10
C MET A 308 -1.24 6.31 -8.65
N THR A 309 -0.17 6.56 -7.86
CA THR A 309 1.02 7.25 -8.33
C THR A 309 1.71 6.48 -9.46
N GLY A 310 1.79 5.15 -9.34
CA GLY A 310 2.27 4.27 -10.40
C GLY A 310 1.40 4.37 -11.65
N GLY A 311 0.08 4.42 -11.50
CA GLY A 311 -0.88 4.63 -12.59
C GLY A 311 -0.69 5.96 -13.32
N GLN A 312 -0.57 7.06 -12.57
CA GLN A 312 -0.29 8.39 -13.13
C GLN A 312 1.03 8.42 -13.92
N ARG A 313 2.09 7.86 -13.36
CA ARG A 313 3.41 7.81 -14.05
C ARG A 313 3.37 6.87 -15.25
N GLY A 314 2.70 5.71 -15.13
CA GLY A 314 2.52 4.77 -16.22
C GLY A 314 1.76 5.38 -17.41
N ALA A 315 0.74 6.18 -17.14
CA ALA A 315 0.02 6.91 -18.18
C ALA A 315 0.94 7.87 -18.94
N ALA A 316 1.73 8.68 -18.22
CA ALA A 316 2.68 9.60 -18.84
C ALA A 316 3.77 8.87 -19.64
N VAL A 317 4.26 7.73 -19.14
CA VAL A 317 5.25 6.89 -19.84
C VAL A 317 4.66 6.29 -21.10
N ALA A 318 3.43 5.72 -21.04
CA ALA A 318 2.78 5.12 -22.20
C ALA A 318 2.52 6.17 -23.30
N ALA A 319 1.99 7.33 -22.94
CA ALA A 319 1.80 8.44 -23.89
C ALA A 319 3.11 8.88 -24.55
N ALA A 320 4.18 9.00 -23.77
CA ALA A 320 5.50 9.34 -24.30
C ALA A 320 6.05 8.23 -25.22
N ALA A 321 5.86 6.95 -24.87
CA ALA A 321 6.31 5.81 -25.65
C ALA A 321 5.58 5.69 -26.99
N LEU A 322 4.30 6.01 -27.02
CA LEU A 322 3.48 6.03 -28.25
C LEU A 322 3.96 7.10 -29.23
N ALA A 323 4.40 8.26 -28.72
CA ALA A 323 4.93 9.36 -29.53
C ALA A 323 6.41 9.13 -29.91
N ASN A 324 7.21 8.63 -28.97
CA ASN A 324 8.65 8.37 -29.15
C ASN A 324 9.10 7.25 -28.20
N PRO A 325 9.37 6.03 -28.72
CA PRO A 325 9.75 4.89 -27.90
C PRO A 325 10.99 5.12 -27.02
N ALA A 326 12.02 5.82 -27.53
CA ALA A 326 13.23 6.09 -26.76
C ALA A 326 12.96 7.03 -25.58
N ARG A 327 12.15 8.07 -25.77
CA ARG A 327 11.68 8.97 -24.70
C ARG A 327 10.86 8.20 -23.66
N GLY A 328 9.98 7.32 -24.11
CA GLY A 328 9.19 6.46 -23.21
C GLY A 328 10.07 5.61 -22.31
N GLN A 329 11.14 4.99 -22.83
CA GLN A 329 12.07 4.19 -22.03
C GLN A 329 12.82 5.02 -20.98
N VAL A 330 13.30 6.21 -21.32
CA VAL A 330 13.97 7.11 -20.36
C VAL A 330 13.01 7.51 -19.24
N MET A 331 11.77 7.85 -19.59
CA MET A 331 10.73 8.18 -18.59
C MET A 331 10.37 6.98 -17.72
N ALA A 332 10.25 5.77 -18.29
CA ALA A 332 9.98 4.54 -17.54
C ALA A 332 11.09 4.24 -16.54
N ALA A 333 12.36 4.34 -16.96
CA ALA A 333 13.51 4.15 -16.07
C ALA A 333 13.48 5.14 -14.89
N THR A 334 13.15 6.40 -15.15
CA THR A 334 13.03 7.44 -14.11
C THR A 334 11.85 7.14 -13.17
N ALA A 335 10.68 6.81 -13.72
CA ALA A 335 9.49 6.48 -12.93
C ALA A 335 9.73 5.26 -12.02
N CYS A 336 10.32 4.18 -12.53
CA CYS A 336 10.65 2.99 -11.74
C CYS A 336 11.69 3.29 -10.65
N ARG A 337 12.70 4.11 -10.94
CA ARG A 337 13.69 4.54 -9.95
C ARG A 337 13.06 5.31 -8.79
N ASP A 338 12.17 6.26 -9.11
CA ASP A 338 11.50 7.08 -8.10
C ASP A 338 10.51 6.26 -7.25
N LEU A 339 9.73 5.39 -7.88
CA LEU A 339 8.84 4.46 -7.17
C LEU A 339 9.66 3.53 -6.25
N GLY A 340 10.79 3.02 -6.74
CA GLY A 340 11.71 2.23 -5.94
C GLY A 340 12.24 2.97 -4.72
N ARG A 341 12.69 4.22 -4.89
CA ARG A 341 13.15 5.06 -3.78
C ARG A 341 12.05 5.33 -2.74
N ALA A 342 10.82 5.57 -3.20
CA ALA A 342 9.67 5.75 -2.32
C ALA A 342 9.40 4.48 -1.48
N MET A 343 9.44 3.31 -2.12
CA MET A 343 9.33 2.01 -1.43
C MET A 343 10.47 1.82 -0.40
N ASP A 344 11.71 2.12 -0.77
CA ASP A 344 12.87 1.96 0.12
C ASP A 344 12.79 2.88 1.35
N ARG A 345 12.26 4.10 1.18
CA ARG A 345 12.07 5.06 2.28
C ARG A 345 11.09 4.55 3.34
N ILE A 346 9.93 4.09 2.91
CA ILE A 346 8.92 3.60 3.86
C ILE A 346 9.31 2.25 4.45
N SER A 347 9.94 1.37 3.66
CA SER A 347 10.45 0.08 4.12
C SER A 347 11.48 0.23 5.24
N TRP A 348 12.32 1.27 5.17
CA TRP A 348 13.32 1.53 6.21
C TRP A 348 12.67 1.69 7.59
N LEU A 349 11.53 2.39 7.67
CA LEU A 349 10.78 2.61 8.90
C LEU A 349 10.06 1.32 9.34
N ILE A 350 9.33 0.69 8.41
CA ILE A 350 8.56 -0.54 8.68
C ILE A 350 9.44 -1.63 9.30
N TYR A 351 10.59 -1.90 8.69
CA TYR A 351 11.42 -3.03 9.10
C TYR A 351 12.17 -2.80 10.42
N ARG A 352 12.09 -1.60 10.98
CA ARG A 352 12.76 -1.24 12.23
C ARG A 352 11.83 -0.83 13.35
N ILE A 353 10.52 -0.76 13.09
CA ILE A 353 9.55 -0.25 14.07
C ILE A 353 9.60 -1.03 15.41
N ASN A 354 9.87 -2.32 15.35
CA ASN A 354 9.98 -3.20 16.52
C ASN A 354 11.41 -3.25 17.10
N GLU A 355 12.40 -2.54 16.51
CA GLU A 355 13.73 -2.43 17.13
C GLU A 355 13.68 -1.51 18.36
N PRO A 356 14.25 -1.87 19.52
CA PRO A 356 14.11 -1.09 20.75
C PRO A 356 14.53 0.38 20.61
N ALA A 357 15.57 0.66 19.81
CA ALA A 357 16.03 2.02 19.57
C ALA A 357 15.00 2.84 18.79
N LEU A 358 14.39 2.27 17.73
CA LEU A 358 13.36 2.96 16.96
C LEU A 358 12.06 3.07 17.75
N HIS A 359 11.66 2.02 18.46
CA HIS A 359 10.46 2.02 19.29
C HIS A 359 10.50 3.16 20.32
N ARG A 360 11.62 3.34 21.06
CA ARG A 360 11.79 4.47 22.00
C ARG A 360 11.64 5.83 21.32
N LEU A 361 12.30 6.04 20.18
CA LEU A 361 12.21 7.30 19.43
C LEU A 361 10.83 7.55 18.84
N PHE A 362 10.14 6.49 18.44
CA PHE A 362 8.83 6.56 17.83
C PHE A 362 7.74 6.92 18.84
N PHE A 363 7.76 6.33 20.05
CA PHE A 363 6.80 6.60 21.10
C PHE A 363 7.09 7.87 21.94
N ALA A 364 8.31 8.42 21.84
CA ALA A 364 8.67 9.69 22.48
C ALA A 364 9.36 10.63 21.47
N PRO A 365 8.71 11.02 20.37
CA PRO A 365 9.35 11.79 19.32
C PRO A 365 9.61 13.22 19.78
N ARG A 366 10.89 13.59 19.94
CA ARG A 366 11.30 14.98 20.13
C ARG A 366 11.34 15.67 18.78
N ASN A 367 10.93 16.94 18.73
CA ASN A 367 10.88 17.71 17.48
C ASN A 367 12.17 18.50 17.18
N VAL A 368 13.30 18.04 17.72
CA VAL A 368 14.62 18.63 17.42
C VAL A 368 14.88 18.45 15.92
N LEU A 369 15.35 19.50 15.24
CA LEU A 369 15.55 19.54 13.78
C LEU A 369 14.31 19.11 12.99
N ARG A 370 13.11 19.32 13.51
CA ARG A 370 11.83 18.95 12.93
C ARG A 370 11.67 17.46 12.64
N MET A 371 12.37 16.60 13.37
CA MET A 371 12.36 15.14 13.16
C MET A 371 10.96 14.54 13.28
N ARG A 372 10.15 15.00 14.27
CA ARG A 372 8.76 14.56 14.43
C ARG A 372 7.92 14.97 13.22
N ASP A 373 8.04 16.22 12.75
CA ASP A 373 7.31 16.71 11.59
C ASP A 373 7.71 15.94 10.32
N GLY A 374 9.00 15.61 10.18
CA GLY A 374 9.50 14.77 9.08
C GLY A 374 8.95 13.35 9.12
N LEU A 375 8.81 12.76 10.32
CA LEU A 375 8.20 11.45 10.50
C LEU A 375 6.70 11.49 10.14
N ILE A 376 5.97 12.49 10.60
CA ILE A 376 4.55 12.69 10.25
C ILE A 376 4.41 12.86 8.74
N ASN A 377 5.28 13.65 8.11
CA ASN A 377 5.29 13.87 6.67
C ASN A 377 5.47 12.55 5.88
N LEU A 378 6.37 11.68 6.34
CA LEU A 378 6.57 10.36 5.75
C LEU A 378 5.34 9.45 5.92
N ILE A 379 4.74 9.43 7.12
CA ILE A 379 3.53 8.66 7.44
C ILE A 379 2.30 9.20 6.68
N ALA A 380 2.25 10.51 6.40
CA ALA A 380 1.21 11.14 5.59
C ALA A 380 1.31 10.81 4.07
N GLY A 381 2.36 10.07 3.65
CA GLY A 381 2.54 9.63 2.27
C GLY A 381 3.41 10.55 1.42
N ASN A 382 4.08 11.54 1.99
CA ASN A 382 5.06 12.38 1.29
C ASN A 382 6.37 11.58 1.08
N LEU A 383 6.31 10.56 0.20
CA LEU A 383 7.40 9.63 -0.09
C LEU A 383 8.41 10.21 -1.10
N GLY A 384 8.05 11.25 -1.83
CA GLY A 384 8.92 12.07 -2.66
C GLY A 384 9.10 13.43 -2.01
N GLY A 385 10.19 14.11 -2.23
CA GLY A 385 10.35 15.46 -1.71
C GLY A 385 11.77 15.96 -1.89
N GLY A 386 11.91 17.28 -2.05
CA GLY A 386 13.22 17.93 -2.12
C GLY A 386 13.94 17.87 -0.75
N TRP A 387 15.12 18.42 -0.71
CA TRP A 387 16.01 18.47 0.46
C TRP A 387 15.30 18.89 1.78
N ARG A 388 14.29 19.78 1.71
CA ARG A 388 13.53 20.25 2.88
C ARG A 388 12.74 19.14 3.58
N ALA A 389 12.23 18.16 2.83
CA ALA A 389 11.54 17.02 3.40
C ALA A 389 12.52 15.90 3.78
N GLU A 390 13.69 15.82 3.15
CA GLU A 390 14.69 14.79 3.40
C GLU A 390 15.51 15.04 4.65
N LEU A 391 15.88 16.31 4.95
CA LEU A 391 16.72 16.65 6.09
C LEU A 391 16.14 16.19 7.45
N PRO A 392 14.86 16.43 7.78
CA PRO A 392 14.28 15.94 9.04
C PRO A 392 14.28 14.41 9.16
N VAL A 393 14.04 13.70 8.05
CA VAL A 393 14.08 12.23 8.01
C VAL A 393 15.51 11.72 8.17
N LEU A 394 16.49 12.40 7.58
CA LEU A 394 17.91 12.08 7.73
C LEU A 394 18.35 12.30 9.17
N ALA A 395 17.98 13.43 9.78
CA ALA A 395 18.25 13.71 11.20
C ALA A 395 17.66 12.61 12.11
N PHE A 396 16.41 12.19 11.85
CA PHE A 396 15.80 11.08 12.57
C PHE A 396 16.60 9.76 12.43
N LYS A 397 17.07 9.45 11.21
CA LYS A 397 17.90 8.27 10.95
C LYS A 397 19.25 8.33 11.70
N ILE A 398 19.89 9.50 11.72
CA ILE A 398 21.14 9.71 12.45
C ILE A 398 20.93 9.46 13.95
N VAL A 399 19.90 10.08 14.53
CA VAL A 399 19.57 9.89 15.96
C VAL A 399 19.24 8.43 16.27
N TYR A 400 18.50 7.76 15.37
CA TYR A 400 18.24 6.31 15.52
C TYR A 400 19.56 5.50 15.56
N HIS A 401 20.51 5.74 14.67
CA HIS A 401 21.78 5.02 14.66
C HIS A 401 22.62 5.32 15.91
N MET A 402 22.64 6.58 16.36
CA MET A 402 23.29 6.95 17.62
C MET A 402 22.66 6.22 18.81
N THR A 403 21.32 6.27 18.95
CA THR A 403 20.58 5.58 20.01
C THR A 403 20.85 4.07 20.00
N LYS A 404 20.91 3.45 18.81
CA LYS A 404 21.22 2.02 18.66
C LYS A 404 22.64 1.68 19.09
N THR A 405 23.60 2.55 18.81
CA THR A 405 25.02 2.33 19.16
C THR A 405 25.26 2.56 20.64
N PHE A 406 24.85 3.71 21.19
CA PHE A 406 25.07 4.04 22.60
C PHE A 406 24.21 3.19 23.54
N GLY A 407 22.97 2.87 23.21
CA GLY A 407 22.14 1.98 24.02
C GLY A 407 22.66 0.53 24.08
N ARG A 408 23.59 0.12 23.20
CA ARG A 408 24.31 -1.14 23.32
C ARG A 408 25.45 -1.06 24.36
N PHE A 409 26.05 0.11 24.51
CA PHE A 409 27.09 0.33 25.52
C PHE A 409 26.49 0.34 26.94
N ASP A 410 25.34 0.99 27.15
CA ASP A 410 24.62 0.99 28.43
C ASP A 410 24.21 -0.43 28.85
N ALA A 411 23.62 -1.21 27.95
CA ALA A 411 23.23 -2.60 28.19
C ALA A 411 24.41 -3.56 28.35
N ALA A 412 25.61 -3.21 27.89
CA ALA A 412 26.83 -3.96 28.11
C ALA A 412 27.47 -3.57 29.47
N ALA A 413 27.37 -2.30 29.84
CA ALA A 413 27.84 -1.81 31.16
C ALA A 413 26.99 -2.36 32.31
N GLU A 414 25.65 -2.42 32.16
CA GLU A 414 24.76 -3.05 33.13
C GLU A 414 25.06 -4.54 33.35
N ARG A 415 25.31 -5.29 32.24
CA ARG A 415 25.71 -6.72 32.33
C ARG A 415 27.12 -6.95 32.86
N GLY A 416 28.01 -5.99 32.66
CA GLY A 416 29.37 -6.01 33.24
C GLY A 416 29.38 -5.68 34.70
N GLY A 417 28.44 -4.89 35.21
CA GLY A 417 28.27 -4.55 36.63
C GLY A 417 27.71 -5.68 37.50
N GLU A 418 26.88 -6.57 36.95
CA GLU A 418 26.33 -7.74 37.66
C GLU A 418 27.37 -8.87 37.90
N LEU A 419 28.50 -8.86 37.19
CA LEU A 419 29.55 -9.85 37.33
C LEU A 419 30.61 -9.46 38.41
N ALA A 420 30.47 -8.29 39.06
CA ALA A 420 31.44 -7.78 40.06
C ALA A 420 30.94 -7.84 41.52
N VAL A 421 29.85 -8.51 41.82
CA VAL A 421 29.34 -8.68 43.19
C VAL A 421 29.14 -10.18 43.52
N VAL A 422 30.19 -10.98 43.33
CA VAL A 422 30.36 -12.29 44.00
C VAL A 422 31.82 -12.45 44.32
N GLN A 423 32.25 -11.86 45.44
CA GLN A 423 33.28 -12.35 46.32
C GLN A 423 32.99 -11.92 47.75
#